data_fd2fed895a9663a5b55d20badf8d6fae
#
_entry.id   fd2fed895a9663a5b55d20badf8d6fae
#
_cell.length_a   1.000
_cell.length_b   1.000
_cell.length_c   1.000
_cell.angle_alpha   90.00
_cell.angle_beta   90.00
_cell.angle_gamma   90.00
#
_symmetry.space_group_name_H-M   'P 1'
#
loop_
_entity.id
_entity.type
_entity.pdbx_description
1 polymer ?
#
loop_
_entity_poly.entity_id
_entity_poly.type
_entity_poly.pdbx_seq_one_letter_code
_entity_poly.pdbx_strand_id
1 'polypeptide(L)'
;MTSYSIFKYHWMKIAITGHKRGIGKEFARQLADRGHTIVGISRSDGENIRRTAHTASLIEPCDLFINNAISMYAQTELLFEVWHRWQHSDRDHYIWNISTRVCEWTTDRQITGLTMRQSMEYRNQKIALETAHTQLNSQTSKIKMQLIRPGAVKTQSFSSENSVPAYQYVRQVLEQQDHI
;
A
#
# COMPACT_ATOMS: atom_id res chain seq x y z
N MET A 1 -3.24 10.47 26.81
CA MET A 1 -2.19 9.96 25.94
C MET A 1 -2.29 10.74 24.63
N THR A 2 -1.35 11.63 24.38
CA THR A 2 -1.34 12.49 23.19
C THR A 2 -0.98 11.62 21.99
N SER A 3 -1.97 11.40 21.13
CA SER A 3 -1.79 10.75 19.82
C SER A 3 -0.92 11.67 18.96
N TYR A 4 0.33 11.29 18.74
CA TYR A 4 1.24 12.02 17.86
C TYR A 4 0.98 11.57 16.42
N SER A 5 0.46 12.46 15.59
CA SER A 5 0.41 12.27 14.15
C SER A 5 1.81 11.98 13.61
N ILE A 6 2.00 10.80 13.00
CA ILE A 6 3.29 10.42 12.40
C ILE A 6 3.73 11.38 11.28
N PHE A 7 2.80 12.12 10.66
CA PHE A 7 3.08 13.01 9.54
C PHE A 7 3.25 14.48 9.91
N LYS A 8 2.81 14.88 11.09
CA LYS A 8 2.68 16.31 11.40
C LYS A 8 4.01 17.00 11.73
N TYR A 9 5.04 16.23 12.13
CA TYR A 9 6.27 16.82 12.70
C TYR A 9 7.58 16.14 12.27
N HIS A 10 7.54 15.07 11.43
CA HIS A 10 8.75 14.37 11.01
C HIS A 10 8.79 14.21 9.49
N TRP A 11 9.87 14.72 8.91
CA TRP A 11 10.22 14.40 7.54
C TRP A 11 10.51 12.89 7.41
N MET A 12 9.94 12.25 6.41
CA MET A 12 10.09 10.82 6.15
C MET A 12 10.55 10.56 4.73
N LYS A 13 11.33 9.49 4.57
CA LYS A 13 11.62 8.89 3.26
C LYS A 13 10.60 7.77 3.03
N ILE A 14 9.78 7.89 1.99
CA ILE A 14 8.60 7.04 1.77
C ILE A 14 8.74 6.29 0.45
N ALA A 15 8.77 4.96 0.52
CA ALA A 15 8.74 4.11 -0.67
C ALA A 15 7.28 3.84 -1.08
N ILE A 16 6.97 3.97 -2.37
CA ILE A 16 5.62 3.72 -2.90
C ILE A 16 5.71 2.87 -4.16
N THR A 17 5.16 1.65 -4.11
CA THR A 17 5.04 0.83 -5.31
C THR A 17 3.83 1.25 -6.15
N GLY A 18 3.99 1.36 -7.47
CA GLY A 18 2.92 1.79 -8.38
C GLY A 18 2.58 3.28 -8.30
N HIS A 19 3.57 4.13 -8.03
CA HIS A 19 3.42 5.58 -7.80
C HIS A 19 3.06 6.41 -9.04
N LYS A 20 2.98 5.84 -10.24
CA LYS A 20 2.72 6.59 -11.49
C LYS A 20 1.23 6.74 -11.83
N ARG A 21 0.35 5.94 -11.23
CA ARG A 21 -1.10 5.93 -11.56
C ARG A 21 -1.97 5.71 -10.33
N GLY A 22 -3.25 6.10 -10.47
CA GLY A 22 -4.29 5.81 -9.49
C GLY A 22 -3.96 6.26 -8.07
N ILE A 23 -4.27 5.41 -7.11
CA ILE A 23 -4.10 5.67 -5.67
C ILE A 23 -2.62 5.93 -5.33
N GLY A 24 -1.70 5.14 -5.88
CA GLY A 24 -0.26 5.30 -5.62
C GLY A 24 0.28 6.65 -6.10
N LYS A 25 -0.23 7.18 -7.23
CA LYS A 25 0.14 8.52 -7.72
C LYS A 25 -0.33 9.62 -6.76
N GLU A 26 -1.53 9.49 -6.24
CA GLU A 26 -2.08 10.48 -5.31
C GLU A 26 -1.37 10.45 -3.95
N PHE A 27 -1.01 9.27 -3.44
CA PHE A 27 -0.14 9.18 -2.26
C PHE A 27 1.21 9.86 -2.52
N ALA A 28 1.87 9.56 -3.63
CA ALA A 28 3.15 10.16 -3.96
C ALA A 28 3.08 11.71 -4.02
N ARG A 29 2.06 12.24 -4.71
CA ARG A 29 1.85 13.68 -4.83
C ARG A 29 1.56 14.33 -3.48
N GLN A 30 0.55 13.85 -2.74
CA GLN A 30 0.10 14.50 -1.50
C GLN A 30 1.12 14.39 -0.37
N LEU A 31 1.91 13.32 -0.32
CA LEU A 31 2.99 13.18 0.66
C LEU A 31 4.21 14.05 0.28
N ALA A 32 4.53 14.18 -1.02
CA ALA A 32 5.54 15.12 -1.48
C ALA A 32 5.14 16.58 -1.17
N ASP A 33 3.87 16.95 -1.38
CA ASP A 33 3.33 18.27 -1.05
C ASP A 33 3.41 18.57 0.47
N ARG A 34 3.46 17.55 1.31
CA ARG A 34 3.68 17.65 2.77
C ARG A 34 5.17 17.68 3.16
N GLY A 35 6.08 17.67 2.20
CA GLY A 35 7.53 17.78 2.42
C GLY A 35 8.27 16.46 2.60
N HIS A 36 7.63 15.30 2.38
CA HIS A 36 8.29 14.00 2.45
C HIS A 36 9.07 13.68 1.18
N THR A 37 10.14 12.89 1.29
CA THR A 37 10.88 12.38 0.13
C THR A 37 10.25 11.08 -0.37
N ILE A 38 9.89 11.03 -1.66
CA ILE A 38 9.26 9.89 -2.27
C ILE A 38 10.26 9.05 -3.08
N VAL A 39 10.35 7.76 -2.73
CA VAL A 39 11.03 6.72 -3.51
C VAL A 39 9.96 5.96 -4.30
N GLY A 40 9.74 6.39 -5.52
CA GLY A 40 8.73 5.80 -6.40
C GLY A 40 9.27 4.55 -7.09
N ILE A 41 8.52 3.44 -7.03
CA ILE A 41 8.88 2.15 -7.62
C ILE A 41 7.80 1.76 -8.63
N SER A 42 8.16 1.66 -9.92
CA SER A 42 7.20 1.39 -10.99
C SER A 42 7.87 0.73 -12.19
N ARG A 43 7.12 -0.11 -12.89
CA ARG A 43 7.60 -0.76 -14.12
C ARG A 43 8.01 0.23 -15.22
N SER A 44 7.38 1.38 -15.29
CA SER A 44 7.75 2.44 -16.23
C SER A 44 9.11 3.08 -15.93
N ASP A 45 9.63 2.90 -14.73
CA ASP A 45 10.96 3.34 -14.31
C ASP A 45 11.99 2.19 -14.34
N GLY A 46 11.63 1.06 -14.93
CA GLY A 46 12.47 -0.14 -14.99
C GLY A 46 12.39 -1.04 -13.75
N GLU A 47 11.60 -0.65 -12.75
CA GLU A 47 11.48 -1.37 -11.49
C GLU A 47 10.26 -2.31 -11.46
N ASN A 48 10.48 -3.57 -11.11
CA ASN A 48 9.45 -4.58 -11.11
C ASN A 48 9.35 -5.25 -9.74
N ILE A 49 8.20 -5.13 -9.08
CA ILE A 49 7.96 -5.72 -7.74
C ILE A 49 8.13 -7.24 -7.68
N ARG A 50 8.13 -7.94 -8.83
CA ARG A 50 8.46 -9.37 -8.91
C ARG A 50 9.93 -9.66 -8.61
N ARG A 51 10.81 -8.66 -8.70
CA ARG A 51 12.20 -8.75 -8.24
C ARG A 51 12.23 -8.37 -6.76
N THR A 52 11.58 -9.17 -5.92
CA THR A 52 11.28 -8.84 -4.53
C THR A 52 12.52 -8.42 -3.74
N ALA A 53 13.62 -9.17 -3.81
CA ALA A 53 14.86 -8.86 -3.11
C ALA A 53 15.48 -7.52 -3.57
N HIS A 54 15.49 -7.26 -4.88
CA HIS A 54 15.97 -5.99 -5.44
C HIS A 54 15.04 -4.84 -5.02
N THR A 55 13.73 -5.01 -5.17
CA THR A 55 12.76 -3.98 -4.78
C THR A 55 12.84 -3.67 -3.28
N ALA A 56 12.99 -4.69 -2.45
CA ALA A 56 13.16 -4.52 -1.01
C ALA A 56 14.44 -3.75 -0.65
N SER A 57 15.54 -3.92 -1.39
CA SER A 57 16.77 -3.14 -1.17
C SER A 57 16.59 -1.64 -1.45
N LEU A 58 15.70 -1.27 -2.37
CA LEU A 58 15.32 0.13 -2.61
C LEU A 58 14.44 0.70 -1.48
N ILE A 59 13.65 -0.15 -0.84
CA ILE A 59 12.74 0.21 0.25
C ILE A 59 13.48 0.29 1.59
N GLU A 60 14.50 -0.52 1.78
CA GLU A 60 15.22 -0.69 3.06
C GLU A 60 15.65 0.63 3.73
N PRO A 61 16.17 1.65 3.00
CA PRO A 61 16.55 2.92 3.62
C PRO A 61 15.38 3.88 3.90
N CYS A 62 14.11 3.43 3.72
CA CYS A 62 12.93 4.25 3.92
C CYS A 62 12.32 4.06 5.31
N ASP A 63 11.51 5.03 5.74
CA ASP A 63 10.82 5.03 7.03
C ASP A 63 9.40 4.45 6.91
N LEU A 64 8.74 4.70 5.76
CA LEU A 64 7.42 4.18 5.43
C LEU A 64 7.45 3.46 4.08
N PHE A 65 6.82 2.30 4.01
CA PHE A 65 6.55 1.58 2.77
C PHE A 65 5.04 1.53 2.48
N ILE A 66 4.62 2.14 1.37
CA ILE A 66 3.24 2.02 0.84
C ILE A 66 3.23 0.92 -0.23
N ASN A 67 2.79 -0.25 0.18
CA ASN A 67 2.71 -1.47 -0.64
C ASN A 67 1.43 -1.46 -1.47
N ASN A 68 1.45 -0.74 -2.60
CA ASN A 68 0.26 -0.46 -3.41
C ASN A 68 0.19 -1.25 -4.73
N ALA A 69 1.33 -1.48 -5.41
CA ALA A 69 1.31 -2.16 -6.70
C ALA A 69 0.92 -3.64 -6.56
N ILE A 70 0.14 -4.14 -7.51
CA ILE A 70 -0.22 -5.55 -7.61
C ILE A 70 0.40 -6.19 -8.85
N SER A 71 0.97 -7.38 -8.71
CA SER A 71 1.45 -8.23 -9.80
C SER A 71 1.47 -9.67 -9.33
N MET A 72 0.38 -10.39 -9.51
CA MET A 72 0.16 -11.70 -8.90
C MET A 72 0.39 -11.66 -7.38
N TYR A 73 1.14 -12.57 -6.80
CA TYR A 73 1.43 -12.60 -5.36
C TYR A 73 2.66 -11.76 -4.95
N ALA A 74 3.29 -11.06 -5.90
CA ALA A 74 4.49 -10.28 -5.63
C ALA A 74 4.29 -9.16 -4.58
N GLN A 75 3.06 -8.65 -4.43
CA GLN A 75 2.74 -7.70 -3.36
C GLN A 75 2.89 -8.34 -1.97
N THR A 76 2.45 -9.58 -1.82
CA THR A 76 2.57 -10.35 -0.57
C THR A 76 4.02 -10.78 -0.32
N GLU A 77 4.70 -11.28 -1.35
CA GLU A 77 6.12 -11.67 -1.26
C GLU A 77 7.01 -10.48 -0.87
N LEU A 78 6.77 -9.32 -1.46
CA LEU A 78 7.49 -8.09 -1.13
C LEU A 78 7.22 -7.63 0.31
N LEU A 79 5.99 -7.81 0.82
CA LEU A 79 5.67 -7.54 2.22
C LEU A 79 6.55 -8.36 3.16
N PHE A 80 6.67 -9.68 2.93
CA PHE A 80 7.55 -10.54 3.73
C PHE A 80 9.01 -10.13 3.65
N GLU A 81 9.51 -9.83 2.44
CA GLU A 81 10.90 -9.46 2.23
C GLU A 81 11.26 -8.15 2.94
N VAL A 82 10.41 -7.13 2.85
CA VAL A 82 10.61 -5.84 3.54
C VAL A 82 10.50 -6.02 5.05
N TRP A 83 9.51 -6.76 5.52
CA TRP A 83 9.34 -7.02 6.94
C TRP A 83 10.57 -7.73 7.54
N HIS A 84 11.11 -8.75 6.85
CA HIS A 84 12.32 -9.45 7.28
C HIS A 84 13.54 -8.54 7.38
N ARG A 85 13.68 -7.58 6.48
CA ARG A 85 14.79 -6.62 6.54
C ARG A 85 14.67 -5.65 7.70
N TRP A 86 13.43 -5.24 8.01
CA TRP A 86 13.16 -4.24 9.02
C TRP A 86 12.96 -4.80 10.44
N GLN A 87 12.67 -6.09 10.61
CA GLN A 87 12.34 -6.68 11.92
C GLN A 87 13.43 -6.51 13.00
N HIS A 88 14.68 -6.37 12.60
CA HIS A 88 15.81 -6.17 13.50
C HIS A 88 16.33 -4.73 13.52
N SER A 89 15.62 -3.82 12.89
CA SER A 89 15.98 -2.40 12.90
C SER A 89 15.73 -1.77 14.28
N ASP A 90 16.65 -0.92 14.70
CA ASP A 90 16.45 -0.10 15.91
C ASP A 90 15.52 1.08 15.72
N ARG A 91 15.18 1.42 14.47
CA ARG A 91 14.26 2.51 14.12
C ARG A 91 12.82 2.00 14.03
N ASP A 92 11.86 2.88 14.29
CA ASP A 92 10.46 2.64 13.95
C ASP A 92 10.29 2.67 12.42
N HIS A 93 9.60 1.66 11.89
CA HIS A 93 9.23 1.58 10.49
C HIS A 93 7.71 1.43 10.34
N TYR A 94 7.20 1.86 9.20
CA TYR A 94 5.78 1.81 8.91
C TYR A 94 5.53 1.07 7.59
N ILE A 95 4.53 0.18 7.56
CA ILE A 95 4.08 -0.49 6.33
C ILE A 95 2.59 -0.28 6.16
N TRP A 96 2.19 0.35 5.05
CA TRP A 96 0.81 0.47 4.65
C TRP A 96 0.50 -0.47 3.50
N ASN A 97 -0.30 -1.48 3.74
CA ASN A 97 -0.73 -2.42 2.71
C ASN A 97 -2.04 -1.95 2.08
N ILE A 98 -2.02 -1.65 0.79
CA ILE A 98 -3.21 -1.27 0.04
C ILE A 98 -3.90 -2.56 -0.46
N SER A 99 -4.97 -2.93 0.23
CA SER A 99 -5.84 -4.05 -0.11
C SER A 99 -7.08 -3.59 -0.90
N THR A 100 -8.24 -4.14 -0.64
CA THR A 100 -9.51 -3.81 -1.29
C THR A 100 -10.68 -4.31 -0.46
N ARG A 101 -11.82 -3.62 -0.52
CA ARG A 101 -13.09 -4.10 0.07
C ARG A 101 -13.65 -5.36 -0.61
N VAL A 102 -13.14 -5.75 -1.77
CA VAL A 102 -13.49 -7.01 -2.44
C VAL A 102 -13.20 -8.23 -1.57
N CYS A 103 -12.22 -8.15 -0.66
CA CYS A 103 -11.92 -9.21 0.31
C CYS A 103 -13.10 -9.50 1.27
N GLU A 104 -13.99 -8.54 1.49
CA GLU A 104 -15.15 -8.66 2.38
C GLU A 104 -16.34 -9.39 1.72
N TRP A 105 -16.27 -9.68 0.42
CA TRP A 105 -17.34 -10.35 -0.29
C TRP A 105 -17.50 -11.80 0.17
N THR A 106 -18.72 -12.17 0.51
CA THR A 106 -19.10 -13.54 0.92
C THR A 106 -19.39 -14.47 -0.26
N THR A 107 -19.64 -13.89 -1.45
CA THR A 107 -19.93 -14.61 -2.69
C THR A 107 -19.04 -14.09 -3.81
N ASP A 108 -18.77 -14.96 -4.79
CA ASP A 108 -18.04 -14.55 -5.98
C ASP A 108 -18.86 -13.57 -6.82
N ARG A 109 -18.26 -12.43 -7.11
CA ARG A 109 -18.83 -11.36 -7.94
C ARG A 109 -17.79 -10.90 -8.94
N GLN A 110 -18.27 -10.50 -10.11
CA GLN A 110 -17.41 -9.94 -11.14
C GLN A 110 -17.10 -8.48 -10.83
N ILE A 111 -15.81 -8.13 -10.82
CA ILE A 111 -15.35 -6.74 -10.71
C ILE A 111 -15.51 -6.09 -12.09
N THR A 112 -16.04 -4.88 -12.12
CA THR A 112 -16.22 -4.11 -13.37
C THR A 112 -14.89 -4.02 -14.13
N GLY A 113 -14.93 -4.40 -15.41
CA GLY A 113 -13.75 -4.39 -16.29
C GLY A 113 -12.86 -5.63 -16.20
N LEU A 114 -13.20 -6.61 -15.35
CA LEU A 114 -12.52 -7.91 -15.25
C LEU A 114 -13.46 -9.04 -15.62
N THR A 115 -12.93 -10.16 -16.10
CA THR A 115 -13.69 -11.42 -16.20
C THR A 115 -13.92 -11.98 -14.79
N MET A 116 -14.85 -12.95 -14.66
CA MET A 116 -15.06 -13.64 -13.37
C MET A 116 -13.77 -14.28 -12.86
N ARG A 117 -13.04 -14.99 -13.73
CA ARG A 117 -11.76 -15.61 -13.38
C ARG A 117 -10.73 -14.58 -12.87
N GLN A 118 -10.58 -13.46 -13.58
CA GLN A 118 -9.66 -12.39 -13.16
C GLN A 118 -10.10 -11.76 -11.84
N SER A 119 -11.40 -11.64 -11.60
CA SER A 119 -11.94 -11.13 -10.34
C SER A 119 -11.61 -12.04 -9.16
N MET A 120 -11.75 -13.36 -9.36
CA MET A 120 -11.38 -14.37 -8.35
C MET A 120 -9.88 -14.37 -8.09
N GLU A 121 -9.04 -14.34 -9.14
CA GLU A 121 -7.58 -14.28 -9.02
C GLU A 121 -7.15 -13.01 -8.26
N TYR A 122 -7.71 -11.85 -8.61
CA TYR A 122 -7.44 -10.58 -7.93
C TYR A 122 -7.82 -10.66 -6.44
N ARG A 123 -9.03 -11.15 -6.14
CA ARG A 123 -9.50 -11.32 -4.76
C ARG A 123 -8.58 -12.23 -3.94
N ASN A 124 -8.18 -13.37 -4.50
CA ASN A 124 -7.30 -14.32 -3.83
C ASN A 124 -5.91 -13.72 -3.54
N GLN A 125 -5.36 -12.94 -4.45
CA GLN A 125 -4.11 -12.21 -4.23
C GLN A 125 -4.22 -11.22 -3.05
N LYS A 126 -5.35 -10.51 -2.95
CA LYS A 126 -5.59 -9.55 -1.87
C LYS A 126 -5.87 -10.25 -0.53
N ILE A 127 -6.57 -11.38 -0.53
CA ILE A 127 -6.75 -12.20 0.68
C ILE A 127 -5.40 -12.70 1.19
N ALA A 128 -4.51 -13.16 0.32
CA ALA A 128 -3.16 -13.58 0.69
C ALA A 128 -2.37 -12.43 1.33
N LEU A 129 -2.46 -11.21 0.79
CA LEU A 129 -1.86 -10.03 1.39
C LEU A 129 -2.41 -9.73 2.79
N GLU A 130 -3.71 -9.79 2.97
CA GLU A 130 -4.34 -9.53 4.28
C GLU A 130 -4.00 -10.59 5.32
N THR A 131 -3.91 -11.86 4.91
CA THR A 131 -3.47 -12.95 5.76
C THR A 131 -2.02 -12.73 6.21
N ALA A 132 -1.12 -12.42 5.29
CA ALA A 132 0.28 -12.10 5.60
C ALA A 132 0.39 -10.87 6.51
N HIS A 133 -0.38 -9.81 6.23
CA HIS A 133 -0.45 -8.63 7.09
C HIS A 133 -0.81 -9.00 8.54
N THR A 134 -1.87 -9.79 8.72
CA THR A 134 -2.33 -10.21 10.06
C THR A 134 -1.28 -11.03 10.78
N GLN A 135 -0.64 -11.99 10.10
CA GLN A 135 0.40 -12.84 10.66
C GLN A 135 1.63 -12.02 11.10
N LEU A 136 2.10 -11.11 10.25
CA LEU A 136 3.28 -10.29 10.54
C LEU A 136 3.00 -9.23 11.62
N ASN A 137 1.82 -8.62 11.58
CA ASN A 137 1.42 -7.61 12.58
C ASN A 137 1.21 -8.20 13.99
N SER A 138 1.05 -9.53 14.11
CA SER A 138 1.00 -10.22 15.40
C SER A 138 2.38 -10.48 16.02
N GLN A 139 3.46 -10.29 15.24
CA GLN A 139 4.82 -10.48 15.74
C GLN A 139 5.31 -9.24 16.51
N THR A 140 6.13 -9.47 17.54
CA THR A 140 6.76 -8.38 18.28
C THR A 140 7.86 -7.74 17.40
N SER A 141 7.66 -6.49 17.00
CA SER A 141 8.62 -5.71 16.22
C SER A 141 8.37 -4.21 16.39
N LYS A 142 9.32 -3.38 15.93
CA LYS A 142 9.15 -1.93 15.82
C LYS A 142 8.46 -1.50 14.52
N ILE A 143 7.96 -2.46 13.73
CA ILE A 143 7.25 -2.20 12.49
C ILE A 143 5.76 -2.00 12.81
N LYS A 144 5.24 -0.82 12.53
CA LYS A 144 3.82 -0.50 12.66
C LYS A 144 3.13 -0.70 11.32
N MET A 145 2.15 -1.59 11.29
CA MET A 145 1.50 -1.98 10.03
C MET A 145 0.06 -1.51 9.98
N GLN A 146 -0.36 -1.04 8.81
CA GLN A 146 -1.74 -0.65 8.54
C GLN A 146 -2.27 -1.31 7.28
N LEU A 147 -3.51 -1.78 7.35
CA LEU A 147 -4.24 -2.32 6.23
C LEU A 147 -5.28 -1.29 5.75
N ILE A 148 -5.16 -0.86 4.50
CA ILE A 148 -6.04 0.12 3.89
C ILE A 148 -6.87 -0.61 2.82
N ARG A 149 -8.19 -0.58 2.96
CA ARG A 149 -9.14 -1.24 2.05
C ARG A 149 -9.94 -0.21 1.25
N PRO A 150 -9.44 0.24 0.09
CA PRO A 150 -10.22 1.10 -0.80
C PRO A 150 -11.51 0.40 -1.26
N GLY A 151 -12.59 1.17 -1.30
CA GLY A 151 -13.80 0.81 -2.04
C GLY A 151 -13.65 1.12 -3.53
N ALA A 152 -14.73 1.53 -4.17
CA ALA A 152 -14.70 1.99 -5.55
C ALA A 152 -13.99 3.35 -5.64
N VAL A 153 -12.73 3.35 -6.06
CA VAL A 153 -11.94 4.56 -6.28
C VAL A 153 -11.77 4.79 -7.77
N LYS A 154 -12.14 5.99 -8.23
CA LYS A 154 -11.97 6.42 -9.63
C LYS A 154 -10.49 6.61 -9.94
N THR A 155 -10.01 5.82 -10.90
CA THR A 155 -8.64 5.89 -11.41
C THR A 155 -8.67 5.93 -12.93
N GLN A 156 -7.51 6.03 -13.59
CA GLN A 156 -7.44 5.89 -15.05
C GLN A 156 -7.91 4.52 -15.56
N SER A 157 -7.80 3.48 -14.73
CA SER A 157 -8.14 2.09 -15.08
C SER A 157 -9.52 1.65 -14.61
N PHE A 158 -10.19 2.46 -13.78
CA PHE A 158 -11.48 2.11 -13.20
C PHE A 158 -12.31 3.36 -12.94
N SER A 159 -13.58 3.34 -13.36
CA SER A 159 -14.57 4.36 -13.05
C SER A 159 -15.97 3.71 -12.98
N SER A 160 -16.70 4.03 -11.92
CA SER A 160 -18.13 3.72 -11.78
C SER A 160 -18.87 4.95 -11.24
N GLU A 161 -20.18 4.99 -11.36
CA GLU A 161 -21.00 6.14 -10.92
C GLU A 161 -20.77 6.50 -9.45
N ASN A 162 -20.54 5.49 -8.60
CA ASN A 162 -20.35 5.65 -7.15
C ASN A 162 -18.86 5.66 -6.73
N SER A 163 -17.92 5.87 -7.67
CA SER A 163 -16.51 5.85 -7.34
C SER A 163 -16.03 7.21 -6.82
N VAL A 164 -15.29 7.19 -5.71
CA VAL A 164 -14.65 8.38 -5.13
C VAL A 164 -13.40 8.72 -5.92
N PRO A 165 -13.13 9.99 -6.28
CA PRO A 165 -11.88 10.39 -6.91
C PRO A 165 -10.65 9.98 -6.07
N ALA A 166 -9.60 9.51 -6.72
CA ALA A 166 -8.40 9.02 -6.01
C ALA A 166 -7.78 10.08 -5.10
N TYR A 167 -7.75 11.35 -5.54
CA TYR A 167 -7.21 12.45 -4.72
C TYR A 167 -8.00 12.66 -3.42
N GLN A 168 -9.34 12.54 -3.47
CA GLN A 168 -10.21 12.71 -2.32
C GLN A 168 -10.06 11.53 -1.37
N TYR A 169 -10.03 10.30 -1.90
CA TYR A 169 -9.83 9.10 -1.11
C TYR A 169 -8.50 9.15 -0.34
N VAL A 170 -7.39 9.46 -1.02
CA VAL A 170 -6.07 9.53 -0.39
C VAL A 170 -6.01 10.64 0.65
N ARG A 171 -6.60 11.80 0.36
CA ARG A 171 -6.72 12.90 1.33
C ARG A 171 -7.40 12.44 2.62
N GLN A 172 -8.53 11.75 2.52
CA GLN A 172 -9.25 11.21 3.68
C GLN A 172 -8.39 10.21 4.48
N VAL A 173 -7.68 9.31 3.78
CA VAL A 173 -6.75 8.38 4.43
C VAL A 173 -5.66 9.11 5.20
N LEU A 174 -5.02 10.10 4.59
CA LEU A 174 -3.95 10.87 5.22
C LEU A 174 -4.45 11.71 6.41
N GLU A 175 -5.63 12.32 6.31
CA GLU A 175 -6.26 13.05 7.42
C GLU A 175 -6.58 12.15 8.61
N GLN A 176 -7.02 10.91 8.37
CA GLN A 176 -7.23 9.93 9.44
C GLN A 176 -5.92 9.56 10.16
N GLN A 177 -4.79 9.54 9.46
CA GLN A 177 -3.48 9.26 10.04
C GLN A 177 -2.91 10.44 10.84
N ASP A 178 -3.35 11.65 10.54
CA ASP A 178 -2.96 12.85 11.30
C ASP A 178 -3.59 12.88 12.72
N HIS A 179 -4.50 11.95 13.03
CA HIS A 179 -5.20 11.82 14.31
C HIS A 179 -4.81 10.56 15.11
N ILE A 180 -3.93 9.71 14.59
CA ILE A 180 -3.38 8.52 15.24
C ILE A 180 -1.96 8.83 15.73
#